data_2ff9a2cf2f067136979d3a22605f5d99
#
_entry.id   2ff9a2cf2f067136979d3a22605f5d99
#
_cell.length_a   1.000
_cell.length_b   1.000
_cell.length_c   1.000
_cell.angle_alpha   90.00
_cell.angle_beta   90.00
_cell.angle_gamma   90.00
#
_symmetry.space_group_name_H-M   'P 1'
#
loop_
_entity.id
_entity.type
_entity.pdbx_description
1 polymer ?
#
loop_
_entity_poly.entity_id
_entity_poly.type
_entity_poly.pdbx_seq_one_letter_code
_entity_poly.pdbx_strand_id
1 'polypeptide(L)'
;MNNTDYDQTRPLAEQVAERLKEYILKRKLKSGDKLPTEAKLSVEMNVARSTVREAIKRLESQNILTVRHGAGSFVADNTGLTEDPLGLAFFEDKWKLTEDLLEIRTIIELP
;
A
#
# COMPACT_ATOMS: atom_id res chain seq x y z
N MET A 1 14.04 10.42 -9.69
CA MET A 1 12.80 10.72 -9.34
C MET A 1 12.64 12.04 -8.74
N ASN A 2 11.64 12.61 -8.94
CA ASN A 2 11.42 13.86 -8.37
C ASN A 2 9.94 14.06 -8.22
N ASN A 3 9.53 15.20 -7.87
CA ASN A 3 8.16 15.43 -7.59
C ASN A 3 7.22 15.18 -8.73
N THR A 4 7.74 15.04 -9.91
CA THR A 4 6.86 14.84 -11.03
C THR A 4 6.21 13.46 -10.96
N ASP A 5 6.69 12.59 -10.08
CA ASP A 5 6.10 11.28 -10.00
C ASP A 5 4.88 11.32 -9.09
N TYR A 6 4.62 12.46 -8.48
CA TYR A 6 3.51 12.58 -7.57
C TYR A 6 2.50 13.59 -8.08
N ASP A 7 1.24 13.29 -7.83
CA ASP A 7 0.16 14.15 -8.24
C ASP A 7 0.09 15.32 -7.28
N GLN A 8 0.18 16.53 -7.77
CA GLN A 8 0.20 17.68 -6.91
C GLN A 8 -1.18 18.03 -6.35
N THR A 9 -2.20 17.40 -6.82
CA THR A 9 -3.55 17.71 -6.34
C THR A 9 -3.99 16.81 -5.20
N ARG A 10 -3.16 15.87 -4.80
CA ARG A 10 -3.50 14.97 -3.72
C ARG A 10 -2.46 15.03 -2.63
N PRO A 11 -2.81 14.77 -1.38
CA PRO A 11 -1.83 14.80 -0.32
C PRO A 11 -0.69 13.85 -0.63
N LEU A 12 0.53 14.30 -0.44
CA LEU A 12 1.67 13.49 -0.75
C LEU A 12 1.71 12.24 0.12
N ALA A 13 1.36 12.37 1.39
CA ALA A 13 1.38 11.21 2.29
C ALA A 13 0.43 10.12 1.82
N GLU A 14 -0.67 10.53 1.21
CA GLU A 14 -1.63 9.56 0.74
C GLU A 14 -1.04 8.79 -0.43
N GLN A 15 -0.36 9.48 -1.32
CA GLN A 15 0.25 8.83 -2.46
C GLN A 15 1.40 7.92 -2.03
N VAL A 16 2.15 8.35 -1.03
CA VAL A 16 3.24 7.54 -0.53
C VAL A 16 2.67 6.28 0.13
N ALA A 17 1.55 6.41 0.83
CA ALA A 17 0.92 5.25 1.43
C ALA A 17 0.52 4.24 0.36
N GLU A 18 0.00 4.71 -0.76
CA GLU A 18 -0.37 3.82 -1.84
C GLU A 18 0.85 3.12 -2.41
N ARG A 19 1.95 3.84 -2.53
CA ARG A 19 3.17 3.23 -3.04
C ARG A 19 3.72 2.20 -2.07
N LEU A 20 3.54 2.43 -0.77
CA LEU A 20 3.99 1.47 0.21
C LEU A 20 3.17 0.19 0.11
N LYS A 21 1.88 0.30 -0.16
CA LYS A 21 1.06 -0.88 -0.33
C LYS A 21 1.56 -1.67 -1.53
N GLU A 22 1.86 -0.98 -2.61
CA GLU A 22 2.35 -1.65 -3.79
C GLU A 22 3.69 -2.32 -3.53
N TYR A 23 4.53 -1.66 -2.74
CA TYR A 23 5.83 -2.19 -2.40
C TYR A 23 5.62 -3.52 -1.65
N ILE A 24 4.73 -3.54 -0.69
CA ILE A 24 4.46 -4.74 0.08
C ILE A 24 3.99 -5.87 -0.81
N LEU A 25 3.08 -5.56 -1.69
CA LEU A 25 2.56 -6.59 -2.57
C LEU A 25 3.56 -7.07 -3.61
N LYS A 26 4.30 -6.18 -4.18
CA LYS A 26 5.27 -6.56 -5.15
C LYS A 26 6.36 -7.42 -4.58
N ARG A 27 6.77 -7.14 -3.37
CA ARG A 27 7.80 -7.91 -2.74
C ARG A 27 7.25 -9.09 -1.99
N LYS A 28 5.94 -9.26 -2.05
CA LYS A 28 5.28 -10.38 -1.40
C LYS A 28 5.62 -10.49 0.08
N LEU A 29 5.60 -9.36 0.75
CA LEU A 29 5.86 -9.35 2.18
C LEU A 29 4.68 -9.97 2.91
N LYS A 30 4.98 -10.64 3.98
CA LYS A 30 3.95 -11.31 4.77
C LYS A 30 3.78 -10.68 6.12
N SER A 31 2.75 -11.06 6.81
CA SER A 31 2.51 -10.54 8.14
C SER A 31 3.75 -10.72 8.98
N GLY A 32 4.14 -9.69 9.63
CA GLY A 32 5.33 -9.71 10.48
C GLY A 32 6.61 -9.30 9.79
N ASP A 33 6.61 -9.20 8.48
CA ASP A 33 7.82 -8.80 7.79
C ASP A 33 8.07 -7.33 8.03
N LYS A 34 9.34 -6.98 8.15
CA LYS A 34 9.73 -5.63 8.47
C LYS A 34 9.92 -4.80 7.23
N LEU A 35 9.51 -3.54 7.31
CA LEU A 35 9.73 -2.64 6.20
C LEU A 35 11.05 -1.92 6.36
N PRO A 36 11.58 -1.34 5.30
CA PRO A 36 12.79 -0.55 5.41
C PRO A 36 12.55 0.64 6.34
N THR A 37 13.62 1.25 6.80
CA THR A 37 13.49 2.37 7.72
C THR A 37 12.90 3.58 7.01
N GLU A 38 12.43 4.53 7.80
CA GLU A 38 11.90 5.76 7.24
C GLU A 38 12.95 6.47 6.41
N ALA A 39 14.18 6.44 6.87
CA ALA A 39 15.27 7.10 6.16
C ALA A 39 15.47 6.47 4.79
N LYS A 40 15.45 5.17 4.73
CA LYS A 40 15.65 4.49 3.49
C LYS A 40 14.47 4.69 2.55
N LEU A 41 13.27 4.63 3.08
CA LEU A 41 12.08 4.83 2.26
C LEU A 41 12.03 6.27 1.75
N SER A 42 12.48 7.22 2.56
CA SER A 42 12.50 8.60 2.17
C SER A 42 13.38 8.77 0.95
N VAL A 43 14.53 8.13 0.94
CA VAL A 43 15.41 8.23 -0.18
C VAL A 43 14.84 7.52 -1.40
N GLU A 44 14.35 6.33 -1.22
CA GLU A 44 13.79 5.58 -2.32
C GLU A 44 12.59 6.24 -2.95
N MET A 45 11.77 6.85 -2.16
CA MET A 45 10.57 7.47 -2.67
C MET A 45 10.70 8.96 -2.94
N ASN A 46 11.91 9.50 -2.66
CA ASN A 46 12.18 10.90 -2.90
C ASN A 46 11.19 11.83 -2.21
N VAL A 47 10.95 11.60 -0.95
CA VAL A 47 10.09 12.44 -0.14
C VAL A 47 10.73 12.61 1.23
N ALA A 48 10.23 13.55 2.01
CA ALA A 48 10.77 13.79 3.34
C ALA A 48 10.44 12.64 4.26
N ARG A 49 11.25 12.43 5.28
CA ARG A 49 10.97 11.39 6.26
C ARG A 49 9.63 11.61 6.93
N SER A 50 9.28 12.87 7.17
CA SER A 50 8.01 13.16 7.82
C SER A 50 6.84 12.70 6.95
N THR A 51 7.01 12.76 5.64
CA THR A 51 5.96 12.30 4.73
C THR A 51 5.87 10.79 4.81
N VAL A 52 7.00 10.11 4.90
CA VAL A 52 7.00 8.67 5.03
C VAL A 52 6.31 8.27 6.34
N ARG A 53 6.62 8.98 7.41
CA ARG A 53 6.04 8.69 8.71
C ARG A 53 4.51 8.87 8.66
N GLU A 54 4.08 9.91 7.99
CA GLU A 54 2.67 10.19 7.90
C GLU A 54 1.98 9.08 7.09
N ALA A 55 2.63 8.61 6.04
CA ALA A 55 2.09 7.54 5.22
C ALA A 55 2.00 6.25 6.03
N ILE A 56 3.02 5.98 6.84
CA ILE A 56 3.02 4.79 7.67
C ILE A 56 1.87 4.87 8.68
N LYS A 57 1.62 6.07 9.23
CA LYS A 57 0.53 6.22 10.18
C LYS A 57 -0.81 5.94 9.51
N ARG A 58 -0.95 6.33 8.25
CA ARG A 58 -2.17 6.07 7.53
C ARG A 58 -2.38 4.57 7.39
N LEU A 59 -1.31 3.86 7.05
CA LEU A 59 -1.41 2.43 6.86
C LEU A 59 -1.62 1.71 8.19
N GLU A 60 -1.09 2.27 9.26
CA GLU A 60 -1.27 1.70 10.57
C GLU A 60 -2.75 1.83 10.95
N SER A 61 -3.35 2.96 10.65
CA SER A 61 -4.76 3.17 10.98
C SER A 61 -5.66 2.25 10.16
N GLN A 62 -5.16 1.76 9.03
CA GLN A 62 -5.91 0.86 8.21
C GLN A 62 -5.58 -0.59 8.53
N ASN A 63 -4.79 -0.81 9.57
CA ASN A 63 -4.38 -2.15 9.97
C ASN A 63 -3.54 -2.89 8.94
N ILE A 64 -2.84 -2.14 8.13
CA ILE A 64 -1.95 -2.73 7.14
C ILE A 64 -0.55 -2.84 7.73
N LEU A 65 -0.17 -1.88 8.56
CA LEU A 65 1.13 -1.89 9.20
C LEU A 65 0.99 -1.79 10.71
N THR A 66 2.00 -2.28 11.40
CA THR A 66 2.09 -2.15 12.84
C THR A 66 3.41 -1.47 13.10
N VAL A 67 3.40 -0.41 13.92
CA VAL A 67 4.61 0.29 14.25
C VAL A 67 5.01 -0.11 15.65
N ARG A 68 6.27 -0.51 15.81
CA ARG A 68 6.78 -0.86 17.13
C ARG A 68 7.90 0.06 17.48
N HIS A 69 7.75 0.74 18.60
CA HIS A 69 8.74 1.70 19.03
C HIS A 69 10.10 1.05 19.13
N GLY A 70 11.08 1.70 18.51
CA GLY A 70 12.43 1.22 18.58
C GLY A 70 12.74 0.04 17.69
N ALA A 71 11.75 -0.52 17.08
CA ALA A 71 11.97 -1.69 16.23
C ALA A 71 11.64 -1.45 14.78
N GLY A 72 10.69 -0.57 14.50
CA GLY A 72 10.37 -0.25 13.12
C GLY A 72 8.93 -0.52 12.76
N SER A 73 8.67 -0.59 11.48
CA SER A 73 7.33 -0.83 10.97
C SER A 73 7.28 -2.22 10.37
N PHE A 74 6.20 -2.91 10.63
CA PHE A 74 6.04 -4.28 10.17
C PHE A 74 4.70 -4.47 9.51
N VAL A 75 4.60 -5.44 8.62
CA VAL A 75 3.32 -5.77 8.01
C VAL A 75 2.45 -6.32 9.13
N ALA A 76 1.26 -5.80 9.26
CA ALA A 76 0.40 -6.15 10.37
C ALA A 76 -0.09 -7.59 10.29
N ASP A 77 -0.37 -8.12 11.46
CA ASP A 77 -0.88 -9.46 11.55
C ASP A 77 -2.38 -9.34 11.69
N ASN A 78 -3.08 -9.42 10.62
CA ASN A 78 -4.50 -9.25 10.64
C ASN A 78 -5.27 -10.47 10.42
N THR A 79 -4.69 -11.56 10.79
CA THR A 79 -5.30 -12.82 10.53
C THR A 79 -6.75 -12.91 10.83
N GLY A 80 -7.18 -12.29 11.83
CA GLY A 80 -8.58 -12.45 12.15
C GLY A 80 -9.48 -11.46 11.50
N LEU A 81 -8.91 -10.49 10.89
CA LEU A 81 -9.68 -9.44 10.38
C LEU A 81 -10.26 -9.66 9.05
N THR A 82 -9.53 -10.13 8.22
CA THR A 82 -10.03 -10.14 6.91
C THR A 82 -9.14 -10.92 6.03
N GLU A 83 -9.61 -11.23 4.91
CA GLU A 83 -8.86 -12.01 3.99
C GLU A 83 -8.03 -11.05 3.20
N ASP A 84 -8.14 -9.77 3.49
CA ASP A 84 -7.45 -8.80 2.68
C ASP A 84 -6.64 -7.81 3.48
N PRO A 85 -5.79 -8.26 4.35
CA PRO A 85 -5.02 -7.40 5.20
C PRO A 85 -4.07 -6.47 4.48
N LEU A 86 -3.62 -6.82 3.34
CA LEU A 86 -2.68 -6.00 2.62
C LEU A 86 -3.33 -5.11 1.58
N GLY A 87 -4.63 -5.01 1.63
CA GLY A 87 -5.29 -4.16 0.67
C GLY A 87 -5.48 -4.75 -0.69
N LEU A 88 -5.64 -6.03 -0.76
CA LEU A 88 -5.86 -6.64 -2.04
C LEU A 88 -7.15 -6.13 -2.64
N ALA A 89 -8.11 -5.80 -1.79
CA ALA A 89 -9.36 -5.28 -2.30
C ALA A 89 -9.13 -3.96 -3.03
N PHE A 90 -8.13 -3.21 -2.55
CA PHE A 90 -7.82 -1.93 -3.14
C PHE A 90 -7.35 -2.19 -4.58
N PHE A 91 -6.56 -3.23 -4.78
CA PHE A 91 -6.07 -3.55 -6.09
C PHE A 91 -7.15 -4.21 -6.92
N GLU A 92 -7.98 -4.97 -6.31
CA GLU A 92 -9.04 -5.60 -7.03
C GLU A 92 -10.00 -4.57 -7.57
N ASP A 93 -10.25 -3.53 -6.84
CA ASP A 93 -11.13 -2.49 -7.31
C ASP A 93 -10.58 -1.85 -8.55
N LYS A 94 -9.27 -1.68 -8.58
CA LYS A 94 -8.65 -1.06 -9.72
C LYS A 94 -8.78 -2.00 -10.91
N TRP A 95 -8.62 -3.27 -10.67
CA TRP A 95 -8.69 -4.23 -11.73
C TRP A 95 -10.10 -4.34 -12.19
N LYS A 96 -11.05 -4.30 -11.31
CA LYS A 96 -12.39 -4.41 -11.68
C LYS A 96 -12.81 -3.33 -12.59
N LEU A 97 -12.35 -2.13 -12.38
CA LEU A 97 -12.71 -1.05 -13.26
C LEU A 97 -12.27 -1.40 -14.67
N THR A 98 -11.19 -2.11 -14.78
CA THR A 98 -10.66 -2.43 -16.07
C THR A 98 -11.32 -3.68 -16.56
N GLU A 99 -11.37 -4.67 -15.76
CA GLU A 99 -11.96 -5.87 -16.09
C GLU A 99 -13.40 -5.83 -16.38
N ASP A 100 -14.15 -5.14 -15.67
CA ASP A 100 -15.58 -5.07 -15.93
C ASP A 100 -15.85 -4.82 -17.37
N LEU A 101 -14.95 -4.15 -17.98
CA LEU A 101 -15.17 -3.84 -19.35
C LEU A 101 -14.98 -5.07 -20.20
N LEU A 102 -14.16 -5.90 -19.76
CA LEU A 102 -13.88 -7.04 -20.58
C LEU A 102 -14.68 -8.14 -20.12
N GLU A 103 -14.60 -8.40 -18.98
CA GLU A 103 -15.21 -9.42 -18.41
C GLU A 103 -16.54 -9.59 -18.49
N ILE A 104 -17.14 -8.67 -18.26
CA ILE A 104 -18.47 -8.78 -18.25
C ILE A 104 -18.81 -9.68 -19.22
N ARG A 105 -18.23 -9.59 -20.21
CA ARG A 105 -18.55 -10.27 -21.18
C ARG A 105 -18.24 -11.63 -21.06
N THR A 106 -17.30 -11.84 -20.70
CA THR A 106 -16.83 -13.09 -20.78
C THR A 106 -17.52 -14.00 -19.99
N ILE A 107 -17.25 -13.95 -19.01
CA ILE A 107 -17.71 -14.80 -18.13
C ILE A 107 -18.97 -15.11 -18.14
N ILE A 108 -19.51 -14.34 -18.16
CA ILE A 108 -20.74 -14.55 -18.09
C ILE A 108 -21.27 -15.27 -19.00
N GLU A 109 -20.93 -15.17 -19.64
CA GLU A 109 -21.39 -15.72 -20.39
C GLU A 109 -21.15 -16.80 -20.52
N LEU A 110 -20.79 -16.97 -20.28
CA LEU A 110 -20.50 -17.94 -20.36
C LEU A 110 -21.15 -18.58 -20.08
N PRO A 111 -21.37 -18.55 -20.19
CA PRO A 111 -21.95 -19.17 -20.05
C PRO A 111 -22.23 -19.47 -20.33
#